data_dcabf387ca703b69ed90561315f09802
#
_entry.id   dcabf387ca703b69ed90561315f09802
#
_cell.length_a   1.000
_cell.length_b   1.000
_cell.length_c   1.000
_cell.angle_alpha   90.00
_cell.angle_beta   90.00
_cell.angle_gamma   90.00
#
_symmetry.space_group_name_H-M   'P 1'
#
loop_
_entity.id
_entity.type
_entity.pdbx_description
1 polymer ?
#
loop_
_entity_poly.entity_id
_entity_poly.type
_entity_poly.pdbx_seq_one_letter_code
_entity_poly.pdbx_strand_id
1 'polypeptide(L)'
;MESLEQDFAKIVREHKGTIYTVCYMFSKNEEEVADLFQDILINLWNGFQKFRGESSHSTWIYRVSLNTCISSERKKKRRGETVPLEMDINFFDDTGEDSRQIRLLQSRISQLGLFDRAIILLWLENMSYDEIGAIVGISAKNVSVRLVRIKEQLKKMSNQ
;
A
#
# COMPACT_ATOMS: atom_id res chain seq x y z
N MET A 1 27.70 -14.06 -14.27
CA MET A 1 26.28 -13.82 -14.54
C MET A 1 25.45 -14.06 -13.28
N GLU A 2 24.70 -13.08 -12.89
CA GLU A 2 23.78 -13.23 -11.75
C GLU A 2 22.62 -14.12 -12.19
N SER A 3 22.18 -15.00 -11.30
CA SER A 3 21.00 -15.83 -11.55
C SER A 3 19.73 -14.97 -11.46
N LEU A 4 18.64 -15.48 -12.01
CA LEU A 4 17.31 -14.85 -11.89
C LEU A 4 16.94 -14.61 -10.42
N GLU A 5 17.25 -15.58 -9.56
CA GLU A 5 16.98 -15.48 -8.12
C GLU A 5 17.78 -14.38 -7.46
N GLN A 6 19.04 -14.21 -7.85
CA GLN A 6 19.90 -13.15 -7.31
C GLN A 6 19.41 -11.77 -7.74
N ASP A 7 18.99 -11.63 -9.00
CA ASP A 7 18.43 -10.39 -9.52
C ASP A 7 17.14 -10.03 -8.77
N PHE A 8 16.28 -11.01 -8.55
CA PHE A 8 15.03 -10.82 -7.81
C PHE A 8 15.32 -10.39 -6.36
N ALA A 9 16.23 -11.09 -5.70
CA ALA A 9 16.60 -10.76 -4.31
C ALA A 9 17.12 -9.33 -4.18
N LYS A 10 17.90 -8.89 -5.16
CA LYS A 10 18.42 -7.52 -5.19
C LYS A 10 17.29 -6.50 -5.29
N ILE A 11 16.34 -6.72 -6.20
CA ILE A 11 15.20 -5.82 -6.39
C ILE A 11 14.35 -5.76 -5.12
N VAL A 12 14.09 -6.90 -4.50
CA VAL A 12 13.32 -6.96 -3.25
C VAL A 12 14.04 -6.17 -2.15
N ARG A 13 15.35 -6.33 -2.01
CA ARG A 13 16.13 -5.58 -1.00
C ARG A 13 16.05 -4.08 -1.22
N GLU A 14 16.13 -3.64 -2.48
CA GLU A 14 16.06 -2.22 -2.82
C GLU A 14 14.68 -1.61 -2.54
N HIS A 15 13.61 -2.42 -2.60
CA HIS A 15 12.24 -1.95 -2.45
C HIS A 15 11.54 -2.48 -1.21
N LYS A 16 12.29 -3.06 -0.28
CA LYS A 16 11.75 -3.66 0.93
C LYS A 16 10.92 -2.66 1.75
N GLY A 17 11.42 -1.43 1.90
CA GLY A 17 10.71 -0.38 2.62
C GLY A 17 9.36 -0.06 2.00
N THR A 18 9.30 0.01 0.67
CA THR A 18 8.06 0.24 -0.07
C THR A 18 7.04 -0.85 0.21
N ILE A 19 7.48 -2.11 0.12
CA ILE A 19 6.59 -3.25 0.34
C ILE A 19 6.03 -3.23 1.76
N TYR A 20 6.88 -2.98 2.75
CA TYR A 20 6.44 -2.89 4.14
C TYR A 20 5.46 -1.73 4.36
N THR A 21 5.71 -0.58 3.76
CA THR A 21 4.80 0.58 3.87
C THR A 21 3.40 0.20 3.39
N VAL A 22 3.30 -0.48 2.25
CA VAL A 22 2.00 -0.94 1.72
C VAL A 22 1.37 -1.94 2.70
N CYS A 23 2.14 -2.90 3.20
CA CYS A 23 1.63 -3.89 4.15
C CYS A 23 1.05 -3.22 5.41
N TYR A 24 1.78 -2.26 5.97
CA TYR A 24 1.33 -1.54 7.16
C TYR A 24 0.02 -0.80 6.93
N MET A 25 -0.18 -0.24 5.76
CA MET A 25 -1.39 0.51 5.43
C MET A 25 -2.64 -0.38 5.28
N PHE A 26 -2.46 -1.68 5.11
CA PHE A 26 -3.56 -2.62 4.89
C PHE A 26 -3.65 -3.69 5.98
N SER A 27 -2.91 -3.53 7.08
CA SER A 27 -2.85 -4.53 8.15
C SER A 27 -3.26 -3.95 9.48
N LYS A 28 -3.72 -4.81 10.39
CA LYS A 28 -4.11 -4.44 11.76
C LYS A 28 -3.01 -4.70 12.77
N ASN A 29 -2.11 -5.64 12.48
CA ASN A 29 -1.08 -6.09 13.42
C ASN A 29 0.12 -6.64 12.66
N GLU A 30 1.18 -6.94 13.41
CA GLU A 30 2.44 -7.42 12.83
C GLU A 30 2.29 -8.78 12.14
N GLU A 31 1.41 -9.63 12.65
CA GLU A 31 1.15 -10.94 12.04
C GLU A 31 0.56 -10.78 10.63
N GLU A 32 -0.40 -9.89 10.47
CA GLU A 32 -0.97 -9.60 9.15
C GLU A 32 0.06 -8.97 8.22
N VAL A 33 0.93 -8.10 8.72
CA VAL A 33 2.03 -7.53 7.92
C VAL A 33 2.93 -8.64 7.38
N ALA A 34 3.32 -9.57 8.23
CA ALA A 34 4.18 -10.67 7.83
C ALA A 34 3.53 -11.56 6.77
N ASP A 35 2.25 -11.86 6.95
CA ASP A 35 1.48 -12.68 5.99
C ASP A 35 1.35 -11.96 4.65
N LEU A 36 1.01 -10.67 4.64
CA LEU A 36 0.89 -9.90 3.41
C LEU A 36 2.24 -9.75 2.71
N PHE A 37 3.30 -9.50 3.47
CA PHE A 37 4.64 -9.40 2.91
C PHE A 37 5.02 -10.70 2.18
N GLN A 38 4.75 -11.83 2.79
CA GLN A 38 5.01 -13.14 2.19
C GLN A 38 4.20 -13.35 0.91
N ASP A 39 2.91 -13.03 0.95
CA ASP A 39 2.04 -13.13 -0.22
C ASP A 39 2.51 -12.23 -1.36
N ILE A 40 2.95 -11.01 -1.03
CA ILE A 40 3.49 -10.07 -2.01
C ILE A 40 4.75 -10.64 -2.65
N LEU A 41 5.66 -11.22 -1.85
CA LEU A 41 6.88 -11.82 -2.39
C LEU A 41 6.57 -12.95 -3.36
N ILE A 42 5.59 -13.79 -3.04
CA ILE A 42 5.18 -14.88 -3.93
C ILE A 42 4.64 -14.31 -5.25
N ASN A 43 3.78 -13.30 -5.18
CA ASN A 43 3.21 -12.68 -6.38
C ASN A 43 4.27 -11.95 -7.20
N LEU A 44 5.21 -11.28 -6.54
CA LEU A 44 6.34 -10.63 -7.23
C LEU A 44 7.21 -11.66 -7.94
N TRP A 45 7.53 -12.76 -7.28
CA TRP A 45 8.33 -13.83 -7.89
C TRP A 45 7.65 -14.42 -9.12
N ASN A 46 6.36 -14.70 -9.01
CA ASN A 46 5.59 -15.24 -10.13
C ASN A 46 5.53 -14.26 -11.30
N GLY A 47 5.42 -12.97 -11.02
CA GLY A 47 5.39 -11.92 -12.04
C GLY A 47 6.76 -11.56 -12.59
N PHE A 48 7.82 -11.73 -11.81
CA PHE A 48 9.17 -11.34 -12.18
C PHE A 48 9.66 -12.05 -13.46
N GLN A 49 9.34 -13.33 -13.56
CA GLN A 49 9.71 -14.13 -14.73
C GLN A 49 9.04 -13.65 -16.01
N LYS A 50 7.90 -12.95 -15.87
CA LYS A 50 7.12 -12.41 -17.00
C LYS A 50 7.29 -10.92 -17.19
N PHE A 51 8.06 -10.27 -16.33
CA PHE A 51 8.26 -8.82 -16.40
C PHE A 51 9.05 -8.45 -17.64
N ARG A 52 8.51 -7.53 -18.45
CA ARG A 52 9.06 -7.12 -19.74
C ARG A 52 9.61 -5.70 -19.76
N GLY A 53 9.75 -5.06 -18.59
CA GLY A 53 10.25 -3.70 -18.54
C GLY A 53 9.25 -2.64 -19.00
N GLU A 54 7.95 -2.95 -19.00
CA GLU A 54 6.90 -2.03 -19.43
C GLU A 54 6.69 -0.87 -18.46
N SER A 55 7.18 -1.02 -17.24
CA SER A 55 7.15 0.03 -16.22
C SER A 55 8.44 -0.04 -15.41
N SER A 56 8.68 0.96 -14.55
CA SER A 56 9.79 0.90 -13.61
C SER A 56 9.55 -0.21 -12.60
N HIS A 57 10.61 -0.71 -12.00
CA HIS A 57 10.49 -1.69 -10.92
C HIS A 57 9.64 -1.15 -9.77
N SER A 58 9.81 0.12 -9.44
CA SER A 58 9.04 0.76 -8.37
C SER A 58 7.54 0.72 -8.65
N THR A 59 7.11 1.12 -9.86
CA THR A 59 5.70 1.10 -10.26
C THR A 59 5.14 -0.31 -10.24
N TRP A 60 5.89 -1.27 -10.77
CA TRP A 60 5.48 -2.68 -10.79
C TRP A 60 5.31 -3.23 -9.38
N ILE A 61 6.26 -2.95 -8.48
CA ILE A 61 6.21 -3.41 -7.09
C ILE A 61 4.99 -2.81 -6.36
N TYR A 62 4.73 -1.51 -6.53
CA TYR A 62 3.53 -0.90 -5.95
C TYR A 62 2.26 -1.56 -6.46
N ARG A 63 2.18 -1.79 -7.78
CA ARG A 63 0.99 -2.40 -8.38
C ARG A 63 0.74 -3.79 -7.81
N VAL A 64 1.76 -4.64 -7.77
CA VAL A 64 1.63 -6.00 -7.24
C VAL A 64 1.30 -5.97 -5.76
N SER A 65 1.99 -5.13 -4.98
CA SER A 65 1.78 -5.02 -3.54
C SER A 65 0.36 -4.57 -3.21
N LEU A 66 -0.11 -3.51 -3.87
CA LEU A 66 -1.46 -2.99 -3.64
C LEU A 66 -2.53 -3.99 -4.07
N ASN A 67 -2.35 -4.63 -5.23
CA ASN A 67 -3.31 -5.63 -5.70
C ASN A 67 -3.40 -6.82 -4.74
N THR A 68 -2.27 -7.26 -4.19
CA THR A 68 -2.22 -8.35 -3.22
C THR A 68 -2.99 -7.98 -1.96
N CYS A 69 -2.74 -6.79 -1.42
CA CYS A 69 -3.41 -6.34 -0.20
C CYS A 69 -4.90 -6.13 -0.40
N ILE A 70 -5.30 -5.52 -1.51
CA ILE A 70 -6.71 -5.28 -1.83
C ILE A 70 -7.43 -6.61 -2.02
N SER A 71 -6.82 -7.56 -2.74
CA SER A 71 -7.40 -8.89 -2.96
C SER A 71 -7.58 -9.64 -1.65
N SER A 72 -6.61 -9.54 -0.74
CA SER A 72 -6.69 -10.17 0.58
C SER A 72 -7.88 -9.61 1.37
N GLU A 73 -8.05 -8.29 1.39
CA GLU A 73 -9.17 -7.66 2.10
C GLU A 73 -10.52 -8.03 1.49
N ARG A 74 -10.61 -8.12 0.17
CA ARG A 74 -11.83 -8.54 -0.51
C ARG A 74 -12.21 -9.99 -0.17
N LYS A 75 -11.21 -10.88 -0.06
CA LYS A 75 -11.44 -12.27 0.34
C LYS A 75 -11.95 -12.35 1.77
N LYS A 76 -11.38 -11.59 2.69
CA LYS A 76 -11.85 -11.52 4.07
C LYS A 76 -13.29 -11.05 4.16
N LYS A 77 -13.63 -10.03 3.39
CA LYS A 77 -14.98 -9.48 3.34
C LYS A 77 -15.99 -10.52 2.84
N ARG A 78 -15.63 -11.30 1.82
CA ARG A 78 -16.50 -12.35 1.28
C ARG A 78 -16.73 -13.50 2.25
N ARG A 79 -15.78 -13.77 3.15
CA ARG A 79 -15.90 -14.81 4.18
C ARG A 79 -16.70 -14.33 5.40
N GLY A 80 -17.17 -13.10 5.39
CA GLY A 80 -17.87 -12.53 6.54
C GLY A 80 -16.94 -12.10 7.66
N GLU A 81 -15.64 -12.06 7.42
CA GLU A 81 -14.63 -11.61 8.39
C GLU A 81 -14.49 -10.09 8.33
N THR A 82 -15.63 -9.39 8.26
CA THR A 82 -15.62 -7.94 8.18
C THR A 82 -15.41 -7.33 9.57
N VAL A 83 -14.16 -7.18 9.92
CA VAL A 83 -13.77 -6.30 11.03
C VAL A 83 -13.23 -5.03 10.38
N PRO A 84 -13.73 -3.85 10.79
CA PRO A 84 -13.15 -2.59 10.29
C PRO A 84 -11.65 -2.60 10.54
N LEU A 85 -10.89 -2.09 9.58
CA LEU A 85 -9.44 -1.98 9.74
C LEU A 85 -9.18 -0.93 10.82
N GLU A 86 -8.97 -1.39 12.04
CA GLU A 86 -8.49 -0.55 13.11
C GLU A 86 -6.99 -0.77 13.23
N MET A 87 -6.22 0.29 13.02
CA MET A 87 -4.79 0.19 13.24
C MET A 87 -4.52 0.19 14.73
N ASP A 88 -3.79 -0.83 15.18
CA ASP A 88 -3.30 -0.88 16.54
C ASP A 88 -2.27 0.25 16.73
N ILE A 89 -2.60 1.19 17.59
CA ILE A 89 -1.74 2.35 17.87
C ILE A 89 -0.37 1.90 18.40
N ASN A 90 -0.30 0.75 19.02
CA ASN A 90 0.93 0.18 19.55
C ASN A 90 1.77 -0.54 18.49
N PHE A 91 1.24 -0.65 17.28
CA PHE A 91 1.87 -1.35 16.18
C PHE A 91 3.19 -0.70 15.74
N PHE A 92 3.24 0.62 15.79
CA PHE A 92 4.43 1.38 15.46
C PHE A 92 5.14 1.77 16.75
N ASP A 93 6.21 1.07 17.06
CA ASP A 93 6.95 1.19 18.33
C ASP A 93 7.86 2.42 18.29
N ASP A 94 7.26 3.60 18.26
CA ASP A 94 7.99 4.85 18.25
C ASP A 94 7.37 5.82 19.24
N THR A 95 8.22 6.47 20.04
CA THR A 95 7.81 7.23 21.21
C THR A 95 7.85 8.76 21.02
N GLY A 96 8.11 9.25 19.80
CA GLY A 96 8.17 10.69 19.52
C GLY A 96 6.84 11.32 19.20
N GLU A 97 6.76 12.64 19.32
CA GLU A 97 5.56 13.40 18.95
C GLU A 97 5.26 13.31 17.46
N ASP A 98 6.32 13.30 16.63
CA ASP A 98 6.19 13.12 15.18
C ASP A 98 5.60 11.75 14.87
N SER A 99 6.01 10.72 15.62
CA SER A 99 5.48 9.36 15.46
C SER A 99 4.01 9.29 15.81
N ARG A 100 3.56 10.06 16.81
CA ARG A 100 2.15 10.14 17.17
C ARG A 100 1.32 10.73 16.04
N GLN A 101 1.80 11.81 15.40
CA GLN A 101 1.13 12.44 14.27
C GLN A 101 1.06 11.50 13.08
N ILE A 102 2.14 10.78 12.79
CA ILE A 102 2.18 9.78 11.72
C ILE A 102 1.16 8.68 11.99
N ARG A 103 1.10 8.17 13.23
CA ARG A 103 0.14 7.13 13.61
C ARG A 103 -1.30 7.60 13.49
N LEU A 104 -1.58 8.86 13.87
CA LEU A 104 -2.91 9.43 13.70
C LEU A 104 -3.30 9.52 12.23
N LEU A 105 -2.38 9.96 11.37
CA LEU A 105 -2.62 10.01 9.94
C LEU A 105 -2.89 8.62 9.38
N GLN A 106 -2.09 7.63 9.75
CA GLN A 106 -2.27 6.25 9.32
C GLN A 106 -3.61 5.70 9.80
N SER A 107 -4.01 6.00 11.03
CA SER A 107 -5.30 5.59 11.56
C SER A 107 -6.46 6.17 10.75
N ARG A 108 -6.36 7.45 10.38
CA ARG A 108 -7.37 8.09 9.55
C ARG A 108 -7.41 7.50 8.14
N ILE A 109 -6.24 7.26 7.55
CA ILE A 109 -6.13 6.63 6.23
C ILE A 109 -6.76 5.22 6.26
N SER A 110 -6.59 4.48 7.33
CA SER A 110 -7.16 3.14 7.45
C SER A 110 -8.69 3.13 7.44
N GLN A 111 -9.32 4.28 7.71
CA GLN A 111 -10.79 4.41 7.65
C GLN A 111 -11.30 4.69 6.24
N LEU A 112 -10.42 5.01 5.30
CA LEU A 112 -10.78 5.19 3.90
C LEU A 112 -11.07 3.83 3.25
N GLY A 113 -11.87 3.85 2.18
CA GLY A 113 -12.03 2.64 1.36
C GLY A 113 -10.70 2.20 0.77
N LEU A 114 -10.62 0.94 0.38
CA LEU A 114 -9.37 0.33 -0.10
C LEU A 114 -8.75 1.09 -1.27
N PHE A 115 -9.58 1.52 -2.21
CA PHE A 115 -9.13 2.23 -3.41
C PHE A 115 -8.57 3.61 -3.06
N ASP A 116 -9.29 4.37 -2.23
CA ASP A 116 -8.86 5.70 -1.82
C ASP A 116 -7.60 5.64 -0.96
N ARG A 117 -7.48 4.60 -0.14
CA ARG A 117 -6.28 4.36 0.66
C ARG A 117 -5.05 4.17 -0.24
N ALA A 118 -5.20 3.39 -1.31
CA ALA A 118 -4.12 3.18 -2.27
C ALA A 118 -3.71 4.50 -2.92
N ILE A 119 -4.68 5.31 -3.34
CA ILE A 119 -4.41 6.59 -4.00
C ILE A 119 -3.66 7.55 -3.07
N ILE A 120 -4.13 7.72 -1.84
CA ILE A 120 -3.47 8.65 -0.92
C ILE A 120 -2.07 8.18 -0.54
N LEU A 121 -1.86 6.87 -0.40
CA LEU A 121 -0.55 6.31 -0.12
C LEU A 121 0.45 6.67 -1.23
N LEU A 122 0.06 6.46 -2.48
CA LEU A 122 0.92 6.76 -3.62
C LEU A 122 1.21 8.26 -3.74
N TRP A 123 0.22 9.09 -3.43
CA TRP A 123 0.39 10.54 -3.41
C TRP A 123 1.39 10.97 -2.32
N LEU A 124 1.32 10.37 -1.15
CA LEU A 124 2.26 10.65 -0.05
C LEU A 124 3.69 10.20 -0.40
N GLU A 125 3.83 9.23 -1.31
CA GLU A 125 5.13 8.79 -1.83
C GLU A 125 5.62 9.65 -3.00
N ASN A 126 5.01 10.82 -3.19
CA ASN A 126 5.38 11.82 -4.20
C ASN A 126 5.24 11.33 -5.65
N MET A 127 4.33 10.40 -5.89
CA MET A 127 4.05 9.96 -7.26
C MET A 127 3.17 10.98 -7.98
N SER A 128 3.40 11.12 -9.29
CA SER A 128 2.57 11.98 -10.13
C SER A 128 1.19 11.37 -10.32
N TYR A 129 0.23 12.20 -10.72
CA TYR A 129 -1.13 11.72 -11.01
C TYR A 129 -1.15 10.69 -12.13
N ASP A 130 -0.25 10.84 -13.13
CA ASP A 130 -0.12 9.86 -14.21
C ASP A 130 0.39 8.52 -13.69
N GLU A 131 1.39 8.54 -12.82
CA GLU A 131 1.93 7.33 -12.20
C GLU A 131 0.89 6.64 -11.32
N ILE A 132 0.19 7.41 -10.50
CA ILE A 132 -0.87 6.88 -9.64
C ILE A 132 -1.96 6.24 -10.49
N GLY A 133 -2.41 6.95 -11.52
CA GLY A 133 -3.44 6.43 -12.43
C GLY A 133 -3.04 5.14 -13.12
N ALA A 134 -1.77 5.04 -13.53
CA ALA A 134 -1.24 3.82 -14.15
C ALA A 134 -1.25 2.63 -13.18
N ILE A 135 -1.01 2.88 -11.91
CA ILE A 135 -0.99 1.82 -10.88
C ILE A 135 -2.41 1.39 -10.52
N VAL A 136 -3.32 2.34 -10.28
CA VAL A 136 -4.67 2.02 -9.80
C VAL A 136 -5.70 1.84 -10.91
N GLY A 137 -5.33 2.15 -12.14
CA GLY A 137 -6.18 1.88 -13.32
C GLY A 137 -7.22 2.94 -13.64
N ILE A 138 -6.93 4.20 -13.36
CA ILE A 138 -7.81 5.33 -13.71
C ILE A 138 -7.00 6.44 -14.37
N SER A 139 -7.69 7.43 -14.95
CA SER A 139 -7.02 8.57 -15.59
C SER A 139 -6.41 9.50 -14.53
N ALA A 140 -5.40 10.29 -14.93
CA ALA A 140 -4.82 11.31 -14.07
C ALA A 140 -5.85 12.31 -13.58
N LYS A 141 -6.81 12.66 -14.43
CA LYS A 141 -7.93 13.55 -14.08
C LYS A 141 -8.76 12.97 -12.93
N ASN A 142 -9.09 11.69 -13.02
CA ASN A 142 -9.87 11.00 -12.00
C ASN A 142 -9.08 10.86 -10.69
N VAL A 143 -7.75 10.66 -10.77
CA VAL A 143 -6.89 10.70 -9.58
C VAL A 143 -7.00 12.05 -8.89
N SER A 144 -6.91 13.15 -9.64
CA SER A 144 -7.01 14.50 -9.10
C SER A 144 -8.35 14.72 -8.38
N VAL A 145 -9.45 14.32 -9.01
CA VAL A 145 -10.80 14.47 -8.43
C VAL A 145 -10.92 13.67 -7.12
N ARG A 146 -10.45 12.44 -7.14
CA ARG A 146 -10.51 11.59 -5.95
C ARG A 146 -9.64 12.12 -4.81
N LEU A 147 -8.47 12.64 -5.12
CA LEU A 147 -7.58 13.22 -4.12
C LEU A 147 -8.21 14.41 -3.39
N VAL A 148 -8.94 15.26 -4.10
CA VAL A 148 -9.67 16.37 -3.47
C VAL A 148 -10.64 15.83 -2.42
N ARG A 149 -11.42 14.82 -2.77
CA ARG A 149 -12.39 14.20 -1.86
C ARG A 149 -11.71 13.52 -0.68
N ILE A 150 -10.62 12.80 -0.95
CA ILE A 150 -9.86 12.09 0.09
C ILE A 150 -9.31 13.09 1.11
N LYS A 151 -8.70 14.17 0.64
CA LYS A 151 -8.15 15.22 1.51
C LYS A 151 -9.23 15.87 2.36
N GLU A 152 -10.41 16.10 1.80
CA GLU A 152 -11.54 16.64 2.54
C GLU A 152 -12.02 15.67 3.62
N GLN A 153 -12.11 14.38 3.31
CA GLN A 153 -12.48 13.37 4.29
C GLN A 153 -11.48 13.30 5.44
N LEU A 154 -10.19 13.32 5.12
CA LEU A 154 -9.14 13.31 6.15
C LEU A 154 -9.19 14.56 7.02
N LYS A 155 -9.47 15.71 6.41
CA LYS A 155 -9.61 16.96 7.13
C LYS A 155 -10.80 16.92 8.11
N LYS A 156 -11.93 16.37 7.69
CA LYS A 156 -13.11 16.20 8.56
C LYS A 156 -12.80 15.30 9.75
N MET A 157 -12.05 14.23 9.53
CA MET A 157 -11.64 13.33 10.60
C MET A 157 -10.76 14.05 11.63
N SER A 158 -9.92 14.99 11.19
CA SER A 158 -9.04 15.72 12.09
C SER A 158 -9.78 16.72 12.96
N ASN A 159 -10.99 17.12 12.57
CA ASN A 159 -11.79 18.09 13.29
C ASN A 159 -12.79 17.47 14.27
N GLN A 160 -12.78 16.13 14.38
CA GLN A 160 -13.64 15.40 15.29
C GLN A 160 -12.98 15.12 16.62
#